data_6f4d791cfdc1bd3a9f3ef0e13ebef77e
#
_entry.id   6f4d791cfdc1bd3a9f3ef0e13ebef77e
#
_cell.length_a   1.000
_cell.length_b   1.000
_cell.length_c   1.000
_cell.angle_alpha   90.00
_cell.angle_beta   90.00
_cell.angle_gamma   90.00
#
_symmetry.space_group_name_H-M   'P 1'
#
loop_
_entity.id
_entity.type
_entity.pdbx_description
1 polymer ?
#
loop_
_entity_poly.entity_id
_entity_poly.type
_entity_poly.pdbx_seq_one_letter_code
_entity_poly.pdbx_strand_id
1 'polypeptide(L)'
;MIEVVVTADMLVEARDKAAEMGKLRNSIINGAGNIAGFIGEAIAQQVLGGTLTNTYDYDLVLDDGTKVDVKTKQTSVKPLDTYECSIANLNATQRCDHYVFVRVKNDFTVGWYLGSYPKDQYMKDAVFMKRGTIDPSNGYVVKSDCWNLPIHQLKEHIYATQ
;
A
#
# COMPACT_ATOMS: atom_id res chain seq x y z
N MET A 1 7.77 -11.97 2.21
CA MET A 1 6.30 -11.75 2.35
C MET A 1 5.85 -12.29 3.70
N ILE A 2 5.20 -11.46 4.50
CA ILE A 2 4.75 -11.82 5.85
C ILE A 2 3.23 -11.83 5.88
N GLU A 3 2.63 -12.98 6.22
CA GLU A 3 1.19 -13.10 6.40
C GLU A 3 0.78 -12.62 7.80
N VAL A 4 -0.24 -11.79 7.87
CA VAL A 4 -0.77 -11.22 9.11
C VAL A 4 -2.27 -11.48 9.19
N VAL A 5 -2.71 -12.08 10.29
CA VAL A 5 -4.15 -12.25 10.56
C VAL A 5 -4.75 -10.89 10.90
N VAL A 6 -5.83 -10.53 10.22
CA VAL A 6 -6.58 -9.31 10.55
C VAL A 6 -7.44 -9.61 11.78
N THR A 7 -7.11 -8.96 12.90
CA THR A 7 -7.86 -9.14 14.14
C THR A 7 -9.19 -8.38 14.10
N ALA A 8 -10.11 -8.75 14.99
CA ALA A 8 -11.38 -8.04 15.14
C ALA A 8 -11.15 -6.55 15.47
N ASP A 9 -10.18 -6.24 16.34
CA ASP A 9 -9.83 -4.87 16.70
C ASP A 9 -9.30 -4.07 15.52
N MET A 10 -8.41 -4.64 14.72
CA MET A 10 -7.92 -4.00 13.48
C MET A 10 -9.06 -3.66 12.53
N LEU A 11 -10.02 -4.57 12.38
CA LEU A 11 -11.16 -4.37 11.48
C LEU A 11 -12.12 -3.29 12.01
N VAL A 12 -12.40 -3.28 13.32
CA VAL A 12 -13.22 -2.24 13.95
C VAL A 12 -12.59 -0.86 13.79
N GLU A 13 -11.30 -0.72 14.11
CA GLU A 13 -10.58 0.54 13.96
C GLU A 13 -10.54 1.02 12.51
N ALA A 14 -10.31 0.12 11.56
CA ALA A 14 -10.31 0.45 10.13
C ALA A 14 -11.68 0.93 9.66
N ARG A 15 -12.75 0.30 10.09
CA ARG A 15 -14.13 0.72 9.78
C ARG A 15 -14.47 2.08 10.37
N ASP A 16 -14.07 2.34 11.62
CA ASP A 16 -14.29 3.62 12.29
C ASP A 16 -13.55 4.76 11.57
N LYS A 17 -12.29 4.56 11.23
CA LYS A 17 -11.50 5.53 10.45
C LYS A 17 -12.09 5.76 9.05
N ALA A 18 -12.53 4.71 8.37
CA ALA A 18 -13.16 4.82 7.05
C ALA A 18 -14.50 5.59 7.12
N ALA A 19 -15.29 5.39 8.17
CA ALA A 19 -16.54 6.12 8.39
C ALA A 19 -16.31 7.61 8.62
N GLU A 20 -15.27 7.99 9.38
CA GLU A 20 -14.87 9.39 9.56
C GLU A 20 -14.44 10.03 8.24
N MET A 21 -13.62 9.36 7.45
CA MET A 21 -13.17 9.87 6.14
C MET A 21 -14.30 9.94 5.11
N GLY A 22 -15.23 8.99 5.10
CA GLY A 22 -16.37 8.97 4.19
C GLY A 22 -17.27 10.19 4.31
N LYS A 23 -17.29 10.85 5.46
CA LYS A 23 -17.99 12.12 5.68
C LYS A 23 -17.25 13.33 5.11
N LEU A 24 -15.95 13.22 4.87
CA LEU A 24 -15.07 14.32 4.46
C LEU A 24 -14.69 14.29 2.97
N ARG A 25 -14.88 13.17 2.30
CA ARG A 25 -14.54 12.99 0.87
C ARG A 25 -15.68 12.30 0.15
N ASN A 26 -16.15 12.88 -0.95
CA ASN A 26 -17.02 12.22 -1.93
C ASN A 26 -16.24 11.07 -2.60
N SER A 27 -16.16 9.93 -1.93
CA SER A 27 -15.51 8.74 -2.45
C SER A 27 -16.43 8.03 -3.44
N ILE A 28 -15.95 7.82 -4.67
CA ILE A 28 -16.63 7.04 -5.71
C ILE A 28 -16.92 5.59 -5.28
N ILE A 29 -16.26 5.09 -4.23
CA ILE A 29 -16.31 3.69 -3.75
C ILE A 29 -17.00 3.58 -2.38
N ASN A 30 -17.80 4.55 -1.96
CA ASN A 30 -18.53 4.52 -0.66
C ASN A 30 -17.70 4.10 0.55
N GLY A 31 -16.40 4.46 0.59
CA GLY A 31 -15.49 4.16 1.70
C GLY A 31 -14.96 2.73 1.76
N ALA A 32 -15.41 1.79 0.91
CA ALA A 32 -14.95 0.40 0.97
C ALA A 32 -13.45 0.23 0.68
N GLY A 33 -12.88 1.04 -0.21
CA GLY A 33 -11.43 1.07 -0.48
C GLY A 33 -10.60 1.59 0.69
N ASN A 34 -11.17 2.44 1.54
CA ASN A 34 -10.50 3.00 2.69
C ASN A 34 -10.34 1.98 3.82
N ILE A 35 -11.27 1.04 4.00
CA ILE A 35 -11.15 -0.02 5.02
C ILE A 35 -9.91 -0.86 4.75
N ALA A 36 -9.71 -1.32 3.53
CA ALA A 36 -8.52 -2.06 3.14
C ALA A 36 -7.23 -1.24 3.37
N GLY A 37 -7.25 0.05 3.04
CA GLY A 37 -6.14 0.96 3.28
C GLY A 37 -5.74 1.03 4.75
N PHE A 38 -6.69 1.26 5.63
CA PHE A 38 -6.44 1.32 7.08
C PHE A 38 -6.00 -0.02 7.68
N ILE A 39 -6.52 -1.15 7.18
CA ILE A 39 -6.01 -2.47 7.55
C ILE A 39 -4.54 -2.62 7.10
N GLY A 40 -4.21 -2.18 5.90
CA GLY A 40 -2.84 -2.21 5.39
C GLY A 40 -1.87 -1.38 6.23
N GLU A 41 -2.28 -0.19 6.67
CA GLU A 41 -1.50 0.65 7.59
C GLU A 41 -1.28 -0.04 8.93
N ALA A 42 -2.31 -0.69 9.49
CA ALA A 42 -2.19 -1.45 10.73
C ALA A 42 -1.24 -2.65 10.59
N ILE A 43 -1.29 -3.35 9.46
CA ILE A 43 -0.36 -4.45 9.14
C ILE A 43 1.07 -3.92 9.04
N ALA A 44 1.28 -2.81 8.33
CA ALA A 44 2.60 -2.20 8.21
C ALA A 44 3.15 -1.78 9.58
N GLN A 45 2.32 -1.18 10.42
CA GLN A 45 2.71 -0.82 11.79
C GLN A 45 3.06 -2.05 12.63
N GLN A 46 2.30 -3.13 12.53
CA GLN A 46 2.60 -4.36 13.27
C GLN A 46 3.95 -4.96 12.89
N VAL A 47 4.31 -4.89 11.60
CA VAL A 47 5.57 -5.45 11.09
C VAL A 47 6.77 -4.54 11.36
N LEU A 48 6.60 -3.23 11.20
CA LEU A 48 7.68 -2.25 11.21
C LEU A 48 7.82 -1.48 12.53
N GLY A 49 6.78 -1.47 13.37
CA GLY A 49 6.69 -0.55 14.49
C GLY A 49 6.35 0.87 14.06
N GLY A 50 6.66 1.84 14.92
CA GLY A 50 6.43 3.25 14.65
C GLY A 50 5.02 3.74 14.98
N THR A 51 4.73 4.95 14.56
CA THR A 51 3.48 5.67 14.86
C THR A 51 2.71 5.97 13.58
N LEU A 52 1.44 5.56 13.54
CA LEU A 52 0.53 5.92 12.46
C LEU A 52 0.22 7.41 12.50
N THR A 53 0.16 8.02 11.32
CA THR A 53 -0.15 9.43 11.12
C THR A 53 -1.29 9.56 10.12
N ASN A 54 -1.87 10.73 10.00
CA ASN A 54 -2.92 11.00 9.02
C ASN A 54 -2.52 12.19 8.16
N THR A 55 -1.47 12.03 7.36
CA THR A 55 -0.98 13.03 6.42
C THR A 55 -1.17 12.58 4.98
N TYR A 56 -1.13 13.53 4.05
CA TYR A 56 -1.15 13.21 2.61
C TYR A 56 0.15 12.54 2.15
N ASP A 57 1.27 12.89 2.77
CA ASP A 57 2.59 12.51 2.29
C ASP A 57 3.07 11.15 2.79
N TYR A 58 2.60 10.74 3.96
CA TYR A 58 2.99 9.46 4.60
C TYR A 58 1.98 9.02 5.65
N ASP A 59 1.92 7.73 5.91
CA ASP A 59 0.96 7.08 6.82
C ASP A 59 1.60 6.64 8.13
N LEU A 60 2.90 6.38 8.13
CA LEU A 60 3.63 5.82 9.25
C LEU A 60 4.99 6.51 9.41
N VAL A 61 5.35 6.83 10.65
CA VAL A 61 6.69 7.33 11.00
C VAL A 61 7.35 6.30 11.91
N LEU A 62 8.47 5.76 11.46
CA LEU A 62 9.24 4.79 12.25
C LEU A 62 10.00 5.48 13.40
N ASP A 63 10.50 4.68 14.35
CA ASP A 63 11.18 5.19 15.55
C ASP A 63 12.44 6.01 15.23
N ASP A 64 13.09 5.75 14.10
CA ASP A 64 14.23 6.51 13.59
C ASP A 64 13.85 7.78 12.79
N GLY A 65 12.56 8.06 12.67
CA GLY A 65 12.03 9.19 11.93
C GLY A 65 11.76 8.94 10.44
N THR A 66 12.02 7.73 9.93
CA THR A 66 11.73 7.35 8.54
C THR A 66 10.25 7.46 8.24
N LYS A 67 9.89 8.17 7.19
CA LYS A 67 8.52 8.40 6.74
C LYS A 67 8.13 7.37 5.69
N VAL A 68 7.05 6.66 5.96
CA VAL A 68 6.57 5.54 5.13
C VAL A 68 5.17 5.83 4.63
N ASP A 69 4.97 5.66 3.34
CA ASP A 69 3.65 5.68 2.72
C ASP A 69 3.24 4.23 2.38
N VAL A 70 2.07 3.82 2.87
CA VAL A 70 1.57 2.44 2.77
C VAL A 70 0.60 2.32 1.61
N LYS A 71 0.95 1.53 0.62
CA LYS A 71 0.12 1.24 -0.54
C LYS A 71 -0.56 -0.11 -0.39
N THR A 72 -1.87 -0.09 -0.23
CA THR A 72 -2.67 -1.29 -0.03
C THR A 72 -3.52 -1.59 -1.25
N LYS A 73 -3.55 -2.86 -1.63
CA LYS A 73 -4.42 -3.37 -2.68
C LYS A 73 -5.16 -4.61 -2.20
N GLN A 74 -6.45 -4.70 -2.54
CA GLN A 74 -7.24 -5.91 -2.25
C GLN A 74 -6.90 -7.04 -3.21
N THR A 75 -7.08 -8.27 -2.73
CA THR A 75 -6.84 -9.50 -3.50
C THR A 75 -7.82 -10.59 -3.09
N SER A 76 -8.18 -11.46 -4.02
CA SER A 76 -9.01 -12.63 -3.75
C SER A 76 -8.18 -13.83 -3.23
N VAL A 77 -6.89 -13.85 -3.55
CA VAL A 77 -5.98 -14.96 -3.23
C VAL A 77 -4.67 -14.42 -2.66
N LYS A 78 -3.88 -15.32 -2.05
CA LYS A 78 -2.50 -14.98 -1.67
C LYS A 78 -1.71 -14.48 -2.89
N PRO A 79 -1.05 -13.32 -2.81
CA PRO A 79 -0.32 -12.77 -3.95
C PRO A 79 0.89 -13.64 -4.33
N LEU A 80 1.13 -13.73 -5.62
CA LEU A 80 2.38 -14.28 -6.15
C LEU A 80 3.45 -13.19 -6.18
N ASP A 81 4.70 -13.58 -6.11
CA ASP A 81 5.85 -12.66 -6.15
C ASP A 81 6.03 -11.95 -7.50
N THR A 82 5.37 -12.46 -8.54
CA THR A 82 5.31 -11.85 -9.87
C THR A 82 4.24 -10.76 -10.01
N TYR A 83 3.36 -10.60 -9.01
CA TYR A 83 2.33 -9.56 -9.06
C TYR A 83 2.94 -8.17 -8.93
N GLU A 84 2.29 -7.20 -9.58
CA GLU A 84 2.76 -5.81 -9.61
C GLU A 84 2.36 -5.00 -8.37
N CYS A 85 3.31 -4.25 -7.86
CA CYS A 85 3.10 -3.17 -6.92
C CYS A 85 3.02 -1.86 -7.71
N SER A 86 1.92 -1.12 -7.54
CA SER A 86 1.64 0.05 -8.38
C SER A 86 1.54 1.31 -7.53
N ILE A 87 2.14 2.39 -8.03
CA ILE A 87 1.98 3.74 -7.52
C ILE A 87 1.27 4.57 -8.60
N ALA A 88 0.11 5.13 -8.27
CA ALA A 88 -0.58 6.05 -9.16
C ALA A 88 0.30 7.29 -9.41
N ASN A 89 0.34 7.76 -10.64
CA ASN A 89 1.17 8.92 -11.01
C ASN A 89 0.85 10.18 -10.18
N LEU A 90 -0.40 10.34 -9.76
CA LEU A 90 -0.83 11.41 -8.87
C LEU A 90 -0.12 11.37 -7.49
N ASN A 91 0.27 10.19 -7.03
CA ASN A 91 0.91 9.99 -5.73
C ASN A 91 2.45 10.03 -5.82
N ALA A 92 3.02 10.15 -7.01
CA ALA A 92 4.48 10.23 -7.19
C ALA A 92 5.12 11.47 -6.53
N THR A 93 4.32 12.50 -6.22
CA THR A 93 4.75 13.73 -5.57
C THR A 93 4.70 13.69 -4.04
N GLN A 94 4.20 12.62 -3.42
CA GLN A 94 4.17 12.46 -1.96
C GLN A 94 5.60 12.51 -1.38
N ARG A 95 5.73 13.10 -0.20
CA ARG A 95 7.02 13.31 0.48
C ARG A 95 7.27 12.24 1.56
N CYS A 96 7.48 11.02 1.13
CA CYS A 96 7.90 9.92 2.00
C CYS A 96 9.31 9.45 1.64
N ASP A 97 9.93 8.69 2.54
CA ASP A 97 11.25 8.11 2.32
C ASP A 97 11.14 6.73 1.67
N HIS A 98 10.12 5.96 2.07
CA HIS A 98 9.86 4.62 1.57
C HIS A 98 8.39 4.42 1.22
N TYR A 99 8.15 3.60 0.20
CA TYR A 99 6.88 2.94 -0.02
C TYR A 99 6.88 1.57 0.67
N VAL A 100 5.76 1.22 1.26
CA VAL A 100 5.46 -0.13 1.77
C VAL A 100 4.24 -0.66 1.05
N PHE A 101 4.29 -1.91 0.64
CA PHE A 101 3.21 -2.54 -0.10
C PHE A 101 2.56 -3.65 0.71
N VAL A 102 1.24 -3.62 0.77
CA VAL A 102 0.40 -4.59 1.48
C VAL A 102 -0.72 -5.07 0.57
N ARG A 103 -1.03 -6.35 0.65
CA ARG A 103 -2.26 -6.91 0.07
C ARG A 103 -3.19 -7.33 1.19
N VAL A 104 -4.47 -7.03 1.05
CA VAL A 104 -5.50 -7.43 2.00
C VAL A 104 -6.53 -8.29 1.27
N LYS A 105 -6.86 -9.46 1.85
CA LYS A 105 -7.86 -10.33 1.25
C LYS A 105 -9.23 -9.67 1.26
N ASN A 106 -10.03 -9.91 0.23
CA ASN A 106 -11.32 -9.23 0.02
C ASN A 106 -12.30 -9.40 1.18
N ASP A 107 -12.21 -10.50 1.94
CA ASP A 107 -13.02 -10.78 3.12
C ASP A 107 -12.47 -10.17 4.42
N PHE A 108 -11.34 -9.45 4.36
CA PHE A 108 -10.67 -8.82 5.50
C PHE A 108 -10.26 -9.78 6.62
N THR A 109 -9.96 -11.04 6.31
CA THR A 109 -9.52 -12.03 7.30
C THR A 109 -8.01 -12.11 7.44
N VAL A 110 -7.28 -11.81 6.37
CA VAL A 110 -5.82 -11.90 6.31
C VAL A 110 -5.26 -10.86 5.36
N GLY A 111 -4.06 -10.42 5.65
CA GLY A 111 -3.28 -9.58 4.74
C GLY A 111 -1.83 -10.03 4.66
N TRP A 112 -1.10 -9.47 3.72
CA TRP A 112 0.31 -9.79 3.47
C TRP A 112 1.11 -8.50 3.37
N TYR A 113 2.08 -8.36 4.27
CA TYR A 113 3.15 -7.39 4.10
C TYR A 113 4.10 -7.91 3.02
N LEU A 114 4.19 -7.19 1.92
CA LEU A 114 4.94 -7.65 0.74
C LEU A 114 6.41 -7.22 0.77
N GLY A 115 6.67 -6.07 1.35
CA GLY A 115 7.99 -5.47 1.43
C GLY A 115 7.96 -3.96 1.23
N SER A 116 9.14 -3.38 1.17
CA SER A 116 9.35 -1.95 1.04
C SER A 116 10.27 -1.60 -0.14
N TYR A 117 10.25 -0.34 -0.53
CA TYR A 117 11.19 0.20 -1.53
C TYR A 117 11.49 1.67 -1.24
N PRO A 118 12.76 2.10 -1.29
CA PRO A 118 13.09 3.52 -1.19
C PRO A 118 12.41 4.29 -2.32
N LYS A 119 11.71 5.38 -1.99
CA LYS A 119 10.91 6.12 -2.98
C LYS A 119 11.72 6.56 -4.19
N ASP A 120 12.88 7.18 -3.95
CA ASP A 120 13.71 7.70 -5.04
C ASP A 120 14.22 6.60 -5.97
N GLN A 121 14.48 5.41 -5.42
CA GLN A 121 14.89 4.25 -6.19
C GLN A 121 13.71 3.62 -6.94
N TYR A 122 12.53 3.58 -6.30
CA TYR A 122 11.30 3.09 -6.93
C TYR A 122 11.00 3.85 -8.23
N MET A 123 11.12 5.18 -8.22
CA MET A 123 10.86 6.01 -9.39
C MET A 123 11.87 5.79 -10.54
N LYS A 124 13.05 5.26 -10.23
CA LYS A 124 14.06 4.89 -11.26
C LYS A 124 13.85 3.49 -11.83
N ASP A 125 13.44 2.55 -10.98
CA ASP A 125 13.38 1.13 -11.32
C ASP A 125 12.00 0.69 -11.83
N ALA A 126 10.93 1.38 -11.43
CA ALA A 126 9.56 1.05 -11.80
C ALA A 126 9.28 1.37 -13.28
N VAL A 127 8.39 0.55 -13.86
CA VAL A 127 7.95 0.71 -15.25
C VAL A 127 6.68 1.56 -15.29
N PHE A 128 6.70 2.64 -16.06
CA PHE A 128 5.53 3.49 -16.28
C PHE A 128 4.55 2.82 -17.24
N MET A 129 3.28 2.78 -16.85
CA MET A 129 2.19 2.33 -17.71
C MET A 129 1.12 3.42 -17.80
N LYS A 130 0.81 3.80 -19.04
CA LYS A 130 -0.23 4.79 -19.33
C LYS A 130 -1.62 4.15 -19.24
N ARG A 131 -2.60 4.93 -18.80
CA ARG A 131 -4.01 4.55 -18.84
C ARG A 131 -4.41 4.03 -20.22
N GLY A 132 -5.11 2.91 -20.26
CA GLY A 132 -5.56 2.23 -21.47
C GLY A 132 -4.54 1.25 -22.06
N THR A 133 -3.32 1.20 -21.53
CA THR A 133 -2.33 0.18 -21.91
C THR A 133 -2.79 -1.19 -21.46
N ILE A 134 -2.61 -2.19 -22.29
CA ILE A 134 -2.82 -3.59 -21.90
C ILE A 134 -1.51 -4.12 -21.35
N ASP A 135 -1.52 -4.58 -20.09
CA ASP A 135 -0.36 -5.23 -19.49
C ASP A 135 -0.09 -6.55 -20.22
N PRO A 136 1.07 -6.70 -20.88
CA PRO A 136 1.36 -7.90 -21.67
C PRO A 136 1.53 -9.16 -20.81
N SER A 137 1.78 -9.02 -19.51
CA SER A 137 1.98 -10.15 -18.59
C SER A 137 0.67 -10.84 -18.20
N ASN A 138 -0.45 -10.11 -18.16
CA ASN A 138 -1.71 -10.61 -17.62
C ASN A 138 -2.97 -10.15 -18.37
N GLY A 139 -2.83 -9.32 -19.43
CA GLY A 139 -3.95 -8.78 -20.19
C GLY A 139 -4.78 -7.71 -19.48
N TYR A 140 -4.33 -7.23 -18.32
CA TYR A 140 -5.05 -6.20 -17.56
C TYR A 140 -4.97 -4.84 -18.26
N VAL A 141 -6.13 -4.18 -18.38
CA VAL A 141 -6.20 -2.81 -18.91
C VAL A 141 -5.94 -1.82 -17.79
N VAL A 142 -4.85 -1.06 -17.92
CA VAL A 142 -4.43 -0.06 -16.94
C VAL A 142 -5.47 1.05 -16.82
N LYS A 143 -6.00 1.27 -15.61
CA LYS A 143 -7.09 2.23 -15.36
C LYS A 143 -6.63 3.66 -15.11
N SER A 144 -5.39 3.85 -14.71
CA SER A 144 -4.77 5.16 -14.51
C SER A 144 -3.28 5.09 -14.77
N ASP A 145 -2.67 6.22 -15.12
CA ASP A 145 -1.22 6.30 -15.25
C ASP A 145 -0.56 5.88 -13.93
N CYS A 146 0.35 4.92 -13.99
CA CYS A 146 0.97 4.34 -12.81
C CYS A 146 2.39 3.84 -13.07
N TRP A 147 3.13 3.69 -11.99
CA TRP A 147 4.47 3.13 -11.94
C TRP A 147 4.40 1.76 -11.29
N ASN A 148 5.01 0.74 -11.89
CA ASN A 148 4.84 -0.66 -11.50
C ASN A 148 6.18 -1.34 -11.27
N LEU A 149 6.22 -2.18 -10.23
CA LEU A 149 7.39 -2.95 -9.85
C LEU A 149 6.93 -4.28 -9.25
N PRO A 150 7.47 -5.43 -9.71
CA PRO A 150 7.01 -6.73 -9.20
C PRO A 150 7.42 -6.96 -7.74
N ILE A 151 6.60 -7.71 -7.01
CA ILE A 151 6.80 -8.01 -5.58
C ILE A 151 8.18 -8.58 -5.30
N HIS A 152 8.72 -9.47 -6.15
CA HIS A 152 10.03 -10.08 -5.94
C HIS A 152 11.21 -9.09 -5.93
N GLN A 153 11.01 -7.87 -6.42
CA GLN A 153 12.02 -6.80 -6.35
C GLN A 153 11.95 -5.99 -5.06
N LEU A 154 10.89 -6.14 -4.25
CA LEU A 154 10.77 -5.45 -2.99
C LEU A 154 11.80 -5.95 -1.98
N LYS A 155 12.16 -5.07 -1.04
CA LYS A 155 13.05 -5.38 0.08
C LYS A 155 12.21 -5.74 1.30
N GLU A 156 12.61 -6.80 2.03
CA GLU A 156 11.88 -7.23 3.22
C GLU A 156 11.97 -6.22 4.37
N HIS A 157 13.09 -5.52 4.46
CA HIS A 157 13.37 -4.59 5.55
C HIS A 157 13.62 -3.18 5.04
N ILE A 158 13.17 -2.20 5.81
CA ILE A 158 13.59 -0.82 5.64
C ILE A 158 14.96 -0.71 6.34
N TYR A 159 16.01 -0.53 5.55
CA TYR A 159 17.31 -0.19 6.11
C TYR A 159 17.34 1.31 6.35
N ALA A 160 17.71 1.70 7.58
CA ALA A 160 18.05 3.08 7.85
C ALA A 160 19.13 3.51 6.84
N THR A 161 18.86 4.56 6.10
CA THR A 161 19.85 5.20 5.23
C THR A 161 21.00 5.66 6.14
N GLN A 162 22.12 5.00 6.01
CA GLN A 162 23.36 5.45 6.67
C GLN A 162 23.79 6.78 6.08
#